data_05746fa045a89d11b70fe16eccc79f60
#
_entry.id   05746fa045a89d11b70fe16eccc79f60
#
_cell.length_a   1.000
_cell.length_b   1.000
_cell.length_c   1.000
_cell.angle_alpha   90.00
_cell.angle_beta   90.00
_cell.angle_gamma   90.00
#
_symmetry.space_group_name_H-M   'P 1'
#
loop_
_entity.id
_entity.type
_entity.pdbx_description
1 polymer ?
#
loop_
_entity_poly.entity_id
_entity_poly.type
_entity_poly.pdbx_seq_one_letter_code
_entity_poly.pdbx_strand_id
1 'polypeptide(L)'
;EETGVPVYTMALTANRAYPLGSEDDTVREKGLEIVERAIAFAAATGIRAVHLAAYDEHGDRCNANTQLRFKAAMNRCVEMAAGKGVILALETMDTQFMGSCTNIMALCESIDSPYLQCYADIGNLTASGISVAEDIKRAGKHIVGVHLKDSKPGVYRDVLFGQGIVDFDSCLHALEDIDYSGF
;
A
#
# COMPACT_ATOMS: atom_id res chain seq x y z
N GLU A 1 -0.48 -26.39 -0.32
CA GLU A 1 -0.43 -27.48 0.68
C GLU A 1 0.65 -28.51 0.34
N GLU A 2 0.86 -28.84 -0.96
CA GLU A 2 1.83 -29.86 -1.38
C GLU A 2 3.30 -29.49 -1.08
N THR A 3 3.62 -28.20 -1.03
CA THR A 3 5.01 -27.72 -0.78
C THR A 3 5.30 -27.41 0.69
N GLY A 4 4.28 -27.26 1.53
CA GLY A 4 4.41 -26.80 2.91
C GLY A 4 4.86 -25.33 3.07
N VAL A 5 4.98 -24.58 1.98
CA VAL A 5 5.37 -23.16 2.00
C VAL A 5 4.13 -22.29 2.19
N PRO A 6 4.04 -21.53 3.30
CA PRO A 6 2.93 -20.62 3.52
C PRO A 6 3.04 -19.37 2.61
N VAL A 7 1.89 -18.88 2.13
CA VAL A 7 1.80 -17.58 1.45
C VAL A 7 1.22 -16.58 2.43
N TYR A 8 1.99 -15.57 2.80
CA TYR A 8 1.59 -14.60 3.84
C TYR A 8 0.90 -13.37 3.28
N THR A 9 1.33 -12.93 2.10
CA THR A 9 0.80 -11.73 1.45
C THR A 9 0.47 -11.98 -0.01
N MET A 10 -0.43 -11.18 -0.58
CA MET A 10 -0.68 -11.14 -2.02
C MET A 10 -0.77 -9.71 -2.52
N ALA A 11 -0.17 -9.43 -3.68
CA ALA A 11 -0.31 -8.15 -4.36
C ALA A 11 -1.53 -8.19 -5.30
N LEU A 12 -2.47 -7.28 -5.09
CA LEU A 12 -3.66 -7.15 -5.91
C LEU A 12 -3.42 -6.18 -7.06
N THR A 13 -2.77 -6.63 -8.12
CA THR A 13 -2.42 -5.78 -9.27
C THR A 13 -3.64 -5.25 -10.03
N ALA A 14 -4.73 -6.01 -10.05
CA ALA A 14 -5.94 -5.66 -10.80
C ALA A 14 -6.61 -4.36 -10.30
N ASN A 15 -6.42 -3.96 -9.04
CA ASN A 15 -6.98 -2.71 -8.52
C ASN A 15 -6.41 -1.45 -9.21
N ARG A 16 -5.23 -1.55 -9.84
CA ARG A 16 -4.64 -0.44 -10.62
C ARG A 16 -5.48 -0.08 -11.84
N ALA A 17 -6.11 -1.06 -12.49
CA ALA A 17 -6.97 -0.80 -13.65
C ALA A 17 -8.37 -0.26 -13.26
N TYR A 18 -8.76 -0.43 -12.00
CA TYR A 18 -10.08 -0.06 -11.48
C TYR A 18 -9.93 0.75 -10.19
N PRO A 19 -9.44 2.02 -10.27
CA PRO A 19 -9.16 2.83 -9.10
C PRO A 19 -10.44 3.14 -8.32
N LEU A 20 -10.36 3.01 -7.00
CA LEU A 20 -11.50 3.15 -6.09
C LEU A 20 -12.01 4.58 -5.94
N GLY A 21 -11.29 5.56 -6.42
CA GLY A 21 -11.69 6.98 -6.44
C GLY A 21 -12.22 7.45 -7.80
N SER A 22 -12.26 6.60 -8.82
CA SER A 22 -12.65 6.98 -10.18
C SER A 22 -13.98 7.75 -10.23
N GLU A 23 -14.13 8.67 -11.19
CA GLU A 23 -15.39 9.37 -11.45
C GLU A 23 -16.44 8.46 -12.09
N ASP A 24 -16.02 7.42 -12.78
CA ASP A 24 -16.90 6.41 -13.36
C ASP A 24 -17.35 5.40 -12.29
N ASP A 25 -18.65 5.38 -12.03
CA ASP A 25 -19.28 4.47 -11.07
C ASP A 25 -19.03 3.01 -11.43
N THR A 26 -19.05 2.65 -12.72
CA THR A 26 -18.82 1.28 -13.19
C THR A 26 -17.39 0.82 -12.86
N VAL A 27 -16.41 1.70 -13.02
CA VAL A 27 -15.00 1.44 -12.66
C VAL A 27 -14.87 1.24 -11.15
N ARG A 28 -15.51 2.10 -10.33
CA ARG A 28 -15.46 1.97 -8.86
C ARG A 28 -16.13 0.70 -8.36
N GLU A 29 -17.31 0.38 -8.88
CA GLU A 29 -18.02 -0.85 -8.51
C GLU A 29 -17.20 -2.08 -8.85
N LYS A 30 -16.57 -2.08 -10.04
CA LYS A 30 -15.66 -3.17 -10.43
C LYS A 30 -14.44 -3.25 -9.53
N GLY A 31 -13.86 -2.12 -9.14
CA GLY A 31 -12.77 -2.04 -8.18
C GLY A 31 -13.15 -2.64 -6.82
N LEU A 32 -14.31 -2.31 -6.30
CA LEU A 32 -14.84 -2.87 -5.05
C LEU A 32 -15.07 -4.38 -5.15
N GLU A 33 -15.67 -4.88 -6.24
CA GLU A 33 -15.82 -6.33 -6.48
C GLU A 33 -14.46 -7.07 -6.48
N ILE A 34 -13.46 -6.47 -7.12
CA ILE A 34 -12.11 -7.05 -7.19
C ILE A 34 -11.51 -7.15 -5.78
N VAL A 35 -11.60 -6.10 -4.97
CA VAL A 35 -11.09 -6.10 -3.59
C VAL A 35 -11.85 -7.11 -2.73
N GLU A 36 -13.17 -7.17 -2.82
CA GLU A 36 -14.00 -8.15 -2.09
C GLU A 36 -13.59 -9.58 -2.40
N ARG A 37 -13.41 -9.90 -3.68
CA ARG A 37 -12.95 -11.24 -4.12
C ARG A 37 -11.54 -11.55 -3.63
N ALA A 38 -10.64 -10.56 -3.62
CA ALA A 38 -9.29 -10.74 -3.08
C ALA A 38 -9.31 -11.02 -1.57
N ILE A 39 -10.13 -10.30 -0.81
CA ILE A 39 -10.33 -10.54 0.64
C ILE A 39 -10.88 -11.96 0.87
N ALA A 40 -11.89 -12.37 0.10
CA ALA A 40 -12.46 -13.71 0.23
C ALA A 40 -11.43 -14.80 -0.10
N PHE A 41 -10.63 -14.61 -1.15
CA PHE A 41 -9.56 -15.51 -1.51
C PHE A 41 -8.47 -15.59 -0.44
N ALA A 42 -8.03 -14.44 0.07
CA ALA A 42 -7.04 -14.35 1.14
C ALA A 42 -7.50 -15.10 2.40
N ALA A 43 -8.73 -14.87 2.83
CA ALA A 43 -9.32 -15.57 3.97
C ALA A 43 -9.40 -17.09 3.76
N ALA A 44 -9.78 -17.54 2.56
CA ALA A 44 -9.91 -18.96 2.24
C ALA A 44 -8.56 -19.70 2.15
N THR A 45 -7.48 -18.99 1.85
CA THR A 45 -6.13 -19.54 1.65
C THR A 45 -5.17 -19.30 2.80
N GLY A 46 -5.59 -18.56 3.85
CA GLY A 46 -4.74 -18.22 5.00
C GLY A 46 -3.76 -17.09 4.74
N ILE A 47 -3.92 -16.34 3.64
CA ILE A 47 -3.16 -15.11 3.37
C ILE A 47 -3.58 -14.03 4.36
N ARG A 48 -2.63 -13.40 5.04
CA ARG A 48 -2.90 -12.44 6.12
C ARG A 48 -3.10 -11.02 5.62
N ALA A 49 -2.39 -10.63 4.57
CA ALA A 49 -2.45 -9.27 4.05
C ALA A 49 -2.63 -9.23 2.53
N VAL A 50 -3.51 -8.36 2.07
CA VAL A 50 -3.69 -8.01 0.66
C VAL A 50 -3.06 -6.63 0.43
N HIS A 51 -2.01 -6.61 -0.37
CA HIS A 51 -1.31 -5.39 -0.77
C HIS A 51 -2.06 -4.70 -1.92
N LEU A 52 -2.38 -3.44 -1.75
CA LEU A 52 -3.11 -2.59 -2.69
C LEU A 52 -2.25 -1.40 -3.12
N ALA A 53 -2.17 -1.15 -4.41
CA ALA A 53 -1.65 0.10 -4.92
C ALA A 53 -2.65 1.24 -4.62
N ALA A 54 -2.20 2.26 -3.87
CA ALA A 54 -3.07 3.31 -3.33
C ALA A 54 -3.32 4.45 -4.34
N TYR A 55 -3.85 4.12 -5.52
CA TYR A 55 -4.31 5.10 -6.50
C TYR A 55 -5.77 5.48 -6.26
N ASP A 56 -6.05 6.77 -6.06
CA ASP A 56 -7.42 7.30 -6.09
C ASP A 56 -7.96 7.36 -7.52
N GLU A 57 -7.13 7.82 -8.47
CA GLU A 57 -7.36 7.84 -9.91
C GLU A 57 -5.98 7.95 -10.60
N HIS A 58 -5.92 8.14 -11.90
CA HIS A 58 -4.68 8.23 -12.69
C HIS A 58 -4.47 9.60 -13.32
N GLY A 59 -3.20 10.08 -13.26
CA GLY A 59 -2.75 11.29 -13.95
C GLY A 59 -3.54 12.53 -13.56
N ASP A 60 -3.89 13.35 -14.55
CA ASP A 60 -4.57 14.64 -14.36
C ASP A 60 -6.02 14.53 -13.85
N ARG A 61 -6.57 13.31 -13.75
CA ARG A 61 -7.91 13.07 -13.19
C ARG A 61 -7.93 13.03 -11.66
N CYS A 62 -6.76 12.93 -11.02
CA CYS A 62 -6.65 12.98 -9.56
C CYS A 62 -7.07 14.36 -9.03
N ASN A 63 -8.01 14.39 -8.08
CA ASN A 63 -8.52 15.62 -7.47
C ASN A 63 -9.16 15.33 -6.09
N ALA A 64 -9.60 16.37 -5.39
CA ALA A 64 -10.20 16.22 -4.06
C ALA A 64 -11.43 15.28 -4.04
N ASN A 65 -12.22 15.24 -5.12
CA ASN A 65 -13.39 14.36 -5.18
C ASN A 65 -12.98 12.90 -5.39
N THR A 66 -11.93 12.60 -6.19
CA THR A 66 -11.41 11.24 -6.35
C THR A 66 -10.85 10.73 -5.03
N GLN A 67 -10.16 11.58 -4.26
CA GLN A 67 -9.66 11.25 -2.93
C GLN A 67 -10.78 10.97 -1.92
N LEU A 68 -11.85 11.77 -1.92
CA LEU A 68 -13.02 11.53 -1.08
C LEU A 68 -13.71 10.21 -1.43
N ARG A 69 -13.88 9.91 -2.72
CA ARG A 69 -14.46 8.65 -3.19
C ARG A 69 -13.57 7.46 -2.80
N PHE A 70 -12.25 7.58 -2.98
CA PHE A 70 -11.30 6.56 -2.54
C PHE A 70 -11.43 6.27 -1.05
N LYS A 71 -11.47 7.31 -0.20
CA LYS A 71 -11.65 7.16 1.25
C LYS A 71 -12.95 6.46 1.59
N ALA A 72 -14.06 6.84 0.96
CA ALA A 72 -15.36 6.20 1.18
C ALA A 72 -15.36 4.72 0.75
N ALA A 73 -14.72 4.39 -0.38
CA ALA A 73 -14.55 3.02 -0.84
C ALA A 73 -13.65 2.21 0.11
N MET A 74 -12.55 2.81 0.60
CA MET A 74 -11.67 2.15 1.57
C MET A 74 -12.36 1.82 2.88
N ASN A 75 -13.25 2.67 3.40
CA ASN A 75 -14.06 2.32 4.58
C ASN A 75 -14.82 1.01 4.35
N ARG A 76 -15.51 0.87 3.21
CA ARG A 76 -16.25 -0.36 2.86
C ARG A 76 -15.32 -1.57 2.73
N CYS A 77 -14.16 -1.40 2.07
CA CYS A 77 -13.17 -2.46 1.92
C CYS A 77 -12.64 -2.93 3.28
N VAL A 78 -12.36 -2.00 4.18
CA VAL A 78 -11.84 -2.29 5.53
C VAL A 78 -12.88 -3.02 6.39
N GLU A 79 -14.17 -2.64 6.32
CA GLU A 79 -15.25 -3.38 7.00
C GLU A 79 -15.33 -4.83 6.51
N MET A 80 -15.26 -5.06 5.19
CA MET A 80 -15.23 -6.42 4.61
C MET A 80 -14.00 -7.20 5.07
N ALA A 81 -12.83 -6.57 5.08
CA ALA A 81 -11.56 -7.18 5.49
C ALA A 81 -11.56 -7.54 6.98
N ALA A 82 -12.04 -6.65 7.84
CA ALA A 82 -12.21 -6.88 9.28
C ALA A 82 -13.11 -8.09 9.56
N GLY A 83 -14.24 -8.20 8.85
CA GLY A 83 -15.16 -9.34 8.96
C GLY A 83 -14.56 -10.70 8.54
N LYS A 84 -13.40 -10.68 7.86
CA LYS A 84 -12.67 -11.88 7.41
C LYS A 84 -11.31 -12.08 8.08
N GLY A 85 -10.89 -11.14 8.94
CA GLY A 85 -9.58 -11.19 9.59
C GLY A 85 -8.40 -10.97 8.62
N VAL A 86 -8.61 -10.22 7.52
CA VAL A 86 -7.61 -9.93 6.48
C VAL A 86 -7.18 -8.47 6.59
N ILE A 87 -5.87 -8.20 6.55
CA ILE A 87 -5.32 -6.85 6.53
C ILE A 87 -5.29 -6.34 5.09
N LEU A 88 -5.75 -5.11 4.87
CA LEU A 88 -5.48 -4.34 3.65
C LEU A 88 -4.25 -3.47 3.88
N ALA A 89 -3.23 -3.63 3.05
CA ALA A 89 -1.98 -2.90 3.16
C ALA A 89 -1.81 -1.95 1.97
N LEU A 90 -1.86 -0.64 2.21
CA LEU A 90 -1.71 0.37 1.17
C LEU A 90 -0.23 0.64 0.89
N GLU A 91 0.15 0.52 -0.37
CA GLU A 91 1.50 0.83 -0.84
C GLU A 91 1.70 2.34 -0.99
N THR A 92 2.87 2.83 -0.56
CA THR A 92 3.32 4.20 -0.91
C THR A 92 3.59 4.29 -2.41
N MET A 93 2.89 5.21 -3.09
CA MET A 93 2.85 5.30 -4.56
C MET A 93 3.59 6.53 -5.10
N ASP A 94 3.70 6.59 -6.42
CA ASP A 94 4.25 7.71 -7.20
C ASP A 94 3.23 8.86 -7.38
N THR A 95 2.44 9.15 -6.35
CA THR A 95 1.41 10.20 -6.33
C THR A 95 1.56 11.09 -5.10
N GLN A 96 1.09 12.33 -5.17
CA GLN A 96 1.05 13.21 -3.99
C GLN A 96 0.07 12.72 -2.92
N PHE A 97 -0.99 12.03 -3.33
CA PHE A 97 -2.06 11.57 -2.42
C PHE A 97 -1.55 10.51 -1.44
N MET A 98 -0.96 9.42 -1.94
CA MET A 98 -0.44 8.31 -1.12
C MET A 98 1.06 8.07 -1.36
N GLY A 99 1.82 9.15 -1.55
CA GLY A 99 3.26 9.10 -1.83
C GLY A 99 4.15 8.97 -0.60
N SER A 100 3.59 8.88 0.61
CA SER A 100 4.35 8.72 1.85
C SER A 100 3.63 7.82 2.85
N CYS A 101 4.38 7.19 3.75
CA CYS A 101 3.81 6.49 4.90
C CYS A 101 2.97 7.45 5.75
N THR A 102 3.43 8.68 5.93
CA THR A 102 2.69 9.74 6.64
C THR A 102 1.29 9.95 6.06
N ASN A 103 1.15 10.02 4.73
CA ASN A 103 -0.16 10.19 4.08
C ASN A 103 -1.06 8.96 4.26
N ILE A 104 -0.49 7.76 4.15
CA ILE A 104 -1.23 6.51 4.40
C ILE A 104 -1.69 6.47 5.87
N MET A 105 -0.84 6.85 6.82
CA MET A 105 -1.21 6.88 8.24
C MET A 105 -2.34 7.85 8.52
N ALA A 106 -2.38 9.03 7.87
CA ALA A 106 -3.51 9.95 8.01
C ALA A 106 -4.86 9.29 7.56
N LEU A 107 -4.82 8.44 6.54
CA LEU A 107 -5.99 7.66 6.14
C LEU A 107 -6.31 6.56 7.16
N CYS A 108 -5.30 5.81 7.63
CA CYS A 108 -5.47 4.76 8.65
C CYS A 108 -6.11 5.32 9.93
N GLU A 109 -5.60 6.45 10.42
CA GLU A 109 -6.16 7.15 11.59
C GLU A 109 -7.60 7.60 11.37
N SER A 110 -7.93 8.08 10.17
CA SER A 110 -9.28 8.53 9.84
C SER A 110 -10.31 7.42 9.72
N ILE A 111 -9.89 6.18 9.43
CA ILE A 111 -10.73 4.98 9.33
C ILE A 111 -10.75 4.25 10.69
N ASP A 112 -9.70 4.39 11.48
CA ASP A 112 -9.55 3.84 12.83
C ASP A 112 -9.81 2.32 12.90
N SER A 113 -9.08 1.57 12.04
CA SER A 113 -9.22 0.11 11.99
C SER A 113 -7.84 -0.57 11.92
N PRO A 114 -7.59 -1.62 12.73
CA PRO A 114 -6.34 -2.39 12.65
C PRO A 114 -6.22 -3.19 11.35
N TYR A 115 -7.27 -3.28 10.56
CA TYR A 115 -7.28 -3.99 9.27
C TYR A 115 -6.89 -3.11 8.08
N LEU A 116 -6.53 -1.83 8.30
CA LEU A 116 -5.89 -0.97 7.31
C LEU A 116 -4.49 -0.60 7.79
N GLN A 117 -3.48 -0.92 6.99
CA GLN A 117 -2.08 -0.77 7.36
C GLN A 117 -1.24 -0.23 6.20
N CYS A 118 0.02 0.12 6.47
CA CYS A 118 0.96 0.67 5.51
C CYS A 118 1.85 -0.43 4.90
N TYR A 119 2.09 -0.33 3.60
CA TYR A 119 3.10 -1.10 2.87
C TYR A 119 4.12 -0.10 2.29
N ALA A 120 5.32 -0.05 2.87
CA ALA A 120 6.32 0.96 2.51
C ALA A 120 7.14 0.51 1.29
N ASP A 121 7.06 1.21 0.17
CA ASP A 121 8.00 1.05 -0.93
C ASP A 121 9.11 2.11 -0.81
N ILE A 122 10.30 1.68 -0.34
CA ILE A 122 11.41 2.59 -0.06
C ILE A 122 11.96 3.27 -1.34
N GLY A 123 11.85 2.61 -2.48
CA GLY A 123 12.24 3.21 -3.75
C GLY A 123 11.27 4.29 -4.21
N ASN A 124 9.95 4.09 -4.02
CA ASN A 124 8.95 5.13 -4.31
C ASN A 124 9.16 6.36 -3.41
N LEU A 125 9.37 6.15 -2.11
CA LEU A 125 9.66 7.22 -1.16
C LEU A 125 10.92 8.00 -1.56
N THR A 126 12.01 7.30 -1.88
CA THR A 126 13.27 7.92 -2.32
C THR A 126 13.09 8.71 -3.61
N ALA A 127 12.43 8.13 -4.62
CA ALA A 127 12.19 8.80 -5.90
C ALA A 127 11.34 10.08 -5.75
N SER A 128 10.45 10.11 -4.76
CA SER A 128 9.62 11.27 -4.39
C SER A 128 10.37 12.32 -3.55
N GLY A 129 11.63 12.05 -3.16
CA GLY A 129 12.42 12.95 -2.31
C GLY A 129 12.01 12.95 -0.83
N ILE A 130 11.34 11.89 -0.38
CA ILE A 130 10.94 11.70 1.02
C ILE A 130 12.15 11.22 1.84
N SER A 131 12.29 11.73 3.06
CA SER A 131 13.23 11.17 4.05
C SER A 131 12.72 9.82 4.52
N VAL A 132 13.18 8.75 3.87
CA VAL A 132 12.61 7.38 4.02
C VAL A 132 12.70 6.90 5.45
N ALA A 133 13.87 7.05 6.09
CA ALA A 133 14.07 6.60 7.47
C ALA A 133 13.14 7.30 8.47
N GLU A 134 12.90 8.60 8.30
CA GLU A 134 11.97 9.35 9.15
C GLU A 134 10.51 8.95 8.90
N ASP A 135 10.14 8.72 7.64
CA ASP A 135 8.77 8.35 7.26
C ASP A 135 8.42 6.93 7.73
N ILE A 136 9.39 5.98 7.66
CA ILE A 136 9.30 4.64 8.26
C ILE A 136 9.06 4.75 9.77
N LYS A 137 9.88 5.53 10.48
CA LYS A 137 9.75 5.70 11.94
C LYS A 137 8.39 6.29 12.35
N ARG A 138 7.84 7.21 11.55
CA ARG A 138 6.49 7.76 11.79
C ARG A 138 5.39 6.73 11.65
N ALA A 139 5.46 5.84 10.67
CA ALA A 139 4.48 4.77 10.50
C ALA A 139 4.67 3.66 11.57
N GLY A 140 5.89 3.40 11.99
CA GLY A 140 6.21 2.48 13.09
C GLY A 140 5.57 1.10 12.89
N LYS A 141 4.91 0.60 13.92
CA LYS A 141 4.26 -0.73 13.95
C LYS A 141 3.14 -0.92 12.91
N HIS A 142 2.73 0.12 12.21
CA HIS A 142 1.74 0.05 11.16
C HIS A 142 2.31 -0.39 9.81
N ILE A 143 3.63 -0.53 9.69
CA ILE A 143 4.26 -1.12 8.50
C ILE A 143 4.12 -2.64 8.57
N VAL A 144 3.37 -3.22 7.63
CA VAL A 144 3.14 -4.67 7.55
C VAL A 144 3.85 -5.34 6.39
N GLY A 145 4.47 -4.56 5.51
CA GLY A 145 5.27 -5.04 4.39
C GLY A 145 6.16 -3.94 3.84
N VAL A 146 7.26 -4.32 3.21
CA VAL A 146 8.24 -3.40 2.63
C VAL A 146 8.64 -3.88 1.23
N HIS A 147 8.63 -2.97 0.25
CA HIS A 147 9.31 -3.18 -1.02
C HIS A 147 10.71 -2.59 -0.96
N LEU A 148 11.69 -3.44 -1.24
CA LEU A 148 13.08 -3.04 -1.47
C LEU A 148 13.31 -2.94 -2.98
N LYS A 149 13.52 -1.75 -3.47
CA LYS A 149 13.95 -1.49 -4.84
C LYS A 149 14.81 -0.25 -4.89
N ASP A 150 15.69 -0.16 -5.87
CA ASP A 150 16.47 1.05 -6.10
C ASP A 150 15.69 2.04 -6.98
N SER A 151 16.05 3.32 -6.89
CA SER A 151 15.37 4.40 -7.62
C SER A 151 16.29 5.61 -7.77
N LYS A 152 15.87 6.57 -8.62
CA LYS A 152 16.50 7.89 -8.77
C LYS A 152 15.46 8.98 -8.59
N PRO A 153 15.85 10.24 -8.36
CA PRO A 153 14.89 11.33 -8.23
C PRO A 153 13.92 11.37 -9.42
N GLY A 154 12.62 11.21 -9.15
CA GLY A 154 11.57 11.15 -10.18
C GLY A 154 11.55 9.89 -11.04
N VAL A 155 12.42 8.91 -10.82
CA VAL A 155 12.48 7.63 -11.58
C VAL A 155 12.13 6.47 -10.65
N TYR A 156 10.90 6.02 -10.74
CA TYR A 156 10.30 5.04 -9.83
C TYR A 156 10.51 3.57 -10.24
N ARG A 157 10.94 3.30 -11.48
CA ARG A 157 10.99 1.94 -12.04
C ARG A 157 12.26 1.75 -12.87
N ASP A 158 12.58 0.49 -13.12
CA ASP A 158 13.67 0.07 -14.04
C ASP A 158 15.07 0.56 -13.63
N VAL A 159 15.31 0.75 -12.34
CA VAL A 159 16.63 1.04 -11.77
C VAL A 159 17.12 -0.23 -11.06
N LEU A 160 18.24 -0.79 -11.54
CA LEU A 160 18.86 -1.96 -10.92
C LEU A 160 19.48 -1.58 -9.57
N PHE A 161 19.52 -2.54 -8.63
CA PHE A 161 20.18 -2.33 -7.35
C PHE A 161 21.63 -1.86 -7.52
N GLY A 162 22.01 -0.80 -6.81
CA GLY A 162 23.31 -0.15 -6.87
C GLY A 162 23.48 0.85 -8.02
N GLN A 163 22.43 1.09 -8.82
CA GLN A 163 22.43 2.12 -9.87
C GLN A 163 21.62 3.36 -9.51
N GLY A 164 20.90 3.31 -8.39
CA GLY A 164 20.08 4.40 -7.87
C GLY A 164 20.76 5.15 -6.74
N ILE A 165 19.92 5.77 -5.90
CA ILE A 165 20.34 6.59 -4.77
C ILE A 165 19.69 6.17 -3.44
N VAL A 166 19.02 5.03 -3.40
CA VAL A 166 18.39 4.56 -2.16
C VAL A 166 19.46 4.26 -1.11
N ASP A 167 19.36 4.91 0.04
CA ASP A 167 20.18 4.61 1.22
C ASP A 167 19.57 3.42 1.96
N PHE A 168 19.91 2.20 1.48
CA PHE A 168 19.41 0.96 2.07
C PHE A 168 19.84 0.79 3.52
N ASP A 169 21.05 1.21 3.88
CA ASP A 169 21.56 1.09 5.26
C ASP A 169 20.70 1.90 6.22
N SER A 170 20.44 3.17 5.92
CA SER A 170 19.54 4.01 6.74
C SER A 170 18.12 3.46 6.79
N CYS A 171 17.61 2.91 5.68
CA CYS A 171 16.27 2.32 5.64
C CYS A 171 16.18 1.06 6.51
N LEU A 172 17.16 0.18 6.43
CA LEU A 172 17.19 -1.06 7.23
C LEU A 172 17.35 -0.75 8.74
N HIS A 173 18.21 0.20 9.12
CA HIS A 173 18.29 0.65 10.50
C HIS A 173 16.96 1.28 10.99
N ALA A 174 16.26 2.03 10.14
CA ALA A 174 14.96 2.56 10.54
C ALA A 174 13.91 1.48 10.75
N LEU A 175 13.95 0.39 9.97
CA LEU A 175 13.09 -0.77 10.18
C LEU A 175 13.46 -1.53 11.46
N GLU A 176 14.75 -1.65 11.76
CA GLU A 176 15.23 -2.23 13.03
C GLU A 176 14.78 -1.39 14.24
N ASP A 177 14.89 -0.06 14.16
CA ASP A 177 14.47 0.87 15.23
C ASP A 177 12.97 0.78 15.58
N ILE A 178 12.13 0.29 14.66
CA ILE A 178 10.70 0.06 14.90
C ILE A 178 10.35 -1.40 15.19
N ASP A 179 11.34 -2.27 15.45
CA ASP A 179 11.17 -3.72 15.66
C ASP A 179 10.41 -4.42 14.50
N TYR A 180 10.65 -3.98 13.26
CA TYR A 180 10.00 -4.58 12.10
C TYR A 180 10.46 -6.02 11.88
N SER A 181 9.49 -6.93 11.78
CA SER A 181 9.74 -8.37 11.56
C SER A 181 8.88 -8.95 10.41
N GLY A 182 8.46 -8.11 9.48
CA GLY A 182 7.66 -8.49 8.31
C GLY A 182 8.48 -8.96 7.10
N PHE A 183 7.92 -8.83 5.89
CA PHE A 183 8.51 -9.29 4.62
C PHE A 183 9.02 -8.13 3.80
#